data_e26f34422feb27c992a028f1b36c2365
#
_entry.id   e26f34422feb27c992a028f1b36c2365
#
_cell.length_a   1.000
_cell.length_b   1.000
_cell.length_c   1.000
_cell.angle_alpha   90.00
_cell.angle_beta   90.00
_cell.angle_gamma   90.00
#
_symmetry.space_group_name_H-M   'P 1'
#
loop_
_entity.id
_entity.type
_entity.pdbx_description
1 polymer ?
#
loop_
_entity_poly.entity_id
_entity_poly.type
_entity_poly.pdbx_seq_one_letter_code
_entity_poly.pdbx_strand_id
1 'polypeptide(L)'
;VRKKIGKVLTAEKFSVGSQGNRFGKPISISLLSQSMEELDGAKVMLEEALRNIRDVGDITDNNAIGMREIRLKLKPKAYFLGLDHAMISSQVRQGFYGGQVQRLQSGRDELRVWVRYPKEGRMNMGQFEAMKIKTPQGQYPLTELADYEIERGPVSIKRYNLSKEIRVEGDLEDPFA
;
A
#
# COMPACT_ATOMS: atom_id res chain seq x y z
N VAL A 1 23.89 -4.93 -19.49
CA VAL A 1 22.81 -3.95 -19.33
C VAL A 1 22.84 -3.39 -17.90
N ARG A 2 22.86 -4.21 -16.85
CA ARG A 2 22.86 -3.83 -15.43
C ARG A 2 23.99 -2.85 -15.05
N LYS A 3 25.25 -3.14 -15.45
CA LYS A 3 26.39 -2.23 -15.20
C LYS A 3 26.25 -0.86 -15.87
N LYS A 4 25.42 -0.72 -16.91
CA LYS A 4 25.17 0.57 -17.59
C LYS A 4 24.07 1.41 -16.97
N ILE A 5 23.10 0.80 -16.27
CA ILE A 5 21.97 1.50 -15.67
C ILE A 5 22.34 2.11 -14.32
N GLY A 6 23.26 1.47 -13.58
CA GLY A 6 23.64 1.93 -12.25
C GLY A 6 22.51 1.77 -11.22
N LYS A 7 22.65 2.49 -10.09
CA LYS A 7 21.70 2.44 -8.97
C LYS A 7 20.55 3.43 -9.22
N VAL A 8 19.33 2.94 -9.33
CA VAL A 8 18.11 3.77 -9.48
C VAL A 8 17.64 4.19 -8.09
N LEU A 9 17.94 5.42 -7.67
CA LEU A 9 17.71 5.92 -6.31
C LEU A 9 16.22 6.11 -5.95
N THR A 10 15.36 6.21 -6.96
CA THR A 10 13.91 6.46 -6.78
C THR A 10 13.06 5.19 -6.83
N ALA A 11 13.66 4.03 -7.11
CA ALA A 11 12.94 2.76 -7.18
C ALA A 11 13.12 1.97 -5.89
N GLU A 12 12.01 1.54 -5.28
CA GLU A 12 12.03 0.63 -4.13
C GLU A 12 12.48 -0.79 -4.53
N LYS A 13 12.11 -1.22 -5.73
CA LYS A 13 12.55 -2.49 -6.33
C LYS A 13 12.92 -2.28 -7.80
N PHE A 14 14.06 -2.80 -8.20
CA PHE A 14 14.51 -2.76 -9.58
C PHE A 14 15.11 -4.12 -9.96
N SER A 15 14.56 -4.76 -10.97
CA SER A 15 15.06 -6.01 -11.51
C SER A 15 15.29 -5.89 -13.00
N VAL A 16 16.37 -6.51 -13.49
CA VAL A 16 16.66 -6.63 -14.92
C VAL A 16 16.62 -8.13 -15.24
N GLY A 17 15.51 -8.57 -15.83
CA GLY A 17 15.32 -9.96 -16.24
C GLY A 17 15.13 -10.08 -17.74
N SER A 18 15.46 -11.23 -18.33
CA SER A 18 15.08 -11.55 -19.69
C SER A 18 13.62 -12.02 -19.70
N GLN A 19 12.83 -11.46 -20.60
CA GLN A 19 11.38 -11.72 -20.76
C GLN A 19 11.07 -13.12 -21.32
N GLY A 20 11.97 -14.09 -21.19
CA GLY A 20 11.90 -15.35 -21.91
C GLY A 20 11.81 -16.64 -21.09
N ASN A 21 11.81 -16.56 -19.78
CA ASN A 21 11.81 -17.81 -18.99
C ASN A 21 10.36 -18.31 -18.75
N ARG A 22 9.87 -19.17 -19.65
CA ARG A 22 8.56 -19.84 -19.53
C ARG A 22 8.45 -20.74 -18.29
N PHE A 23 9.53 -21.04 -17.63
CA PHE A 23 9.61 -21.97 -16.51
C PHE A 23 9.74 -21.28 -15.13
N GLY A 24 9.65 -19.94 -15.07
CA GLY A 24 9.87 -19.19 -13.84
C GLY A 24 11.34 -18.93 -13.55
N LYS A 25 11.63 -18.34 -12.38
CA LYS A 25 13.01 -18.14 -11.93
C LYS A 25 13.60 -19.45 -11.39
N PRO A 26 14.91 -19.68 -11.56
CA PRO A 26 15.58 -20.93 -11.15
C PRO A 26 15.48 -21.17 -9.63
N ILE A 27 15.42 -20.10 -8.83
CA ILE A 27 15.19 -20.19 -7.41
C ILE A 27 13.81 -19.61 -7.12
N SER A 28 12.93 -20.43 -6.54
CA SER A 28 11.59 -20.04 -6.13
C SER A 28 11.22 -20.78 -4.85
N ILE A 29 11.19 -20.06 -3.73
CA ILE A 29 10.96 -20.62 -2.39
C ILE A 29 9.73 -19.99 -1.82
N SER A 30 8.73 -20.80 -1.42
CA SER A 30 7.51 -20.34 -0.77
C SER A 30 7.62 -20.55 0.73
N LEU A 31 7.49 -19.44 1.49
CA LEU A 31 7.39 -19.43 2.93
C LEU A 31 5.90 -19.44 3.30
N LEU A 32 5.50 -20.30 4.22
CA LEU A 32 4.12 -20.48 4.62
C LEU A 32 3.98 -20.32 6.14
N SER A 33 3.07 -19.45 6.59
CA SER A 33 2.67 -19.31 8.00
C SER A 33 1.27 -18.74 8.14
N GLN A 34 0.70 -18.85 9.33
CA GLN A 34 -0.54 -18.15 9.69
C GLN A 34 -0.26 -16.68 10.10
N SER A 35 0.95 -16.37 10.53
CA SER A 35 1.39 -15.03 10.93
C SER A 35 2.16 -14.33 9.81
N MET A 36 1.81 -13.07 9.50
CA MET A 36 2.59 -12.24 8.57
C MET A 36 3.92 -11.81 9.19
N GLU A 37 3.95 -11.60 10.49
CA GLU A 37 5.16 -11.19 11.21
C GLU A 37 6.25 -12.26 11.15
N GLU A 38 5.87 -13.54 11.34
CA GLU A 38 6.78 -14.67 11.15
C GLU A 38 7.28 -14.77 9.71
N LEU A 39 6.38 -14.56 8.72
CA LEU A 39 6.74 -14.59 7.32
C LEU A 39 7.70 -13.47 6.93
N ASP A 40 7.48 -12.26 7.46
CA ASP A 40 8.37 -11.13 7.19
C ASP A 40 9.76 -11.36 7.81
N GLY A 41 9.82 -11.91 9.02
CA GLY A 41 11.09 -12.32 9.64
C GLY A 41 11.82 -13.40 8.84
N ALA A 42 11.11 -14.46 8.48
CA ALA A 42 11.67 -15.56 7.70
C ALA A 42 12.11 -15.11 6.29
N LYS A 43 11.37 -14.20 5.66
CA LYS A 43 11.73 -13.60 4.37
C LYS A 43 13.07 -12.88 4.45
N VAL A 44 13.25 -12.02 5.47
CA VAL A 44 14.52 -11.27 5.64
C VAL A 44 15.69 -12.23 5.81
N MET A 45 15.55 -13.27 6.66
CA MET A 45 16.59 -14.27 6.85
C MET A 45 16.92 -15.04 5.57
N LEU A 46 15.89 -15.42 4.80
CA LEU A 46 16.06 -16.14 3.54
C LEU A 46 16.74 -15.27 2.48
N GLU A 47 16.31 -14.02 2.32
CA GLU A 47 16.94 -13.08 1.38
C GLU A 47 18.42 -12.84 1.72
N GLU A 48 18.75 -12.72 3.01
CA GLU A 48 20.12 -12.55 3.47
C GLU A 48 20.95 -13.80 3.18
N ALA A 49 20.41 -14.99 3.46
CA ALA A 49 21.07 -16.24 3.13
C ALA A 49 21.33 -16.39 1.62
N LEU A 50 20.33 -16.05 0.80
CA LEU A 50 20.46 -16.10 -0.67
C LEU A 50 21.49 -15.09 -1.20
N ARG A 51 21.60 -13.90 -0.62
CA ARG A 51 22.62 -12.89 -1.00
C ARG A 51 24.05 -13.36 -0.72
N ASN A 52 24.22 -14.25 0.25
CA ASN A 52 25.53 -14.82 0.60
C ASN A 52 25.95 -15.98 -0.31
N ILE A 53 25.04 -16.49 -1.13
CA ILE A 53 25.34 -17.55 -2.11
C ILE A 53 25.94 -16.90 -3.36
N ARG A 54 27.09 -17.43 -3.81
CA ARG A 54 27.75 -17.01 -5.03
C ARG A 54 26.83 -17.27 -6.22
N ASP A 55 26.84 -16.37 -7.18
CA ASP A 55 26.10 -16.47 -8.44
C ASP A 55 24.56 -16.39 -8.34
N VAL A 56 24.01 -16.09 -7.15
CA VAL A 56 22.60 -15.75 -6.96
C VAL A 56 22.41 -14.25 -7.04
N GLY A 57 21.56 -13.81 -7.95
CA GLY A 57 21.22 -12.41 -8.14
C GLY A 57 19.72 -12.20 -8.29
N ASP A 58 19.30 -10.94 -8.47
CA ASP A 58 17.90 -10.56 -8.70
C ASP A 58 16.89 -11.17 -7.72
N ILE A 59 17.26 -11.19 -6.42
CA ILE A 59 16.38 -11.68 -5.38
C ILE A 59 15.20 -10.73 -5.27
N THR A 60 14.00 -11.27 -5.43
CA THR A 60 12.72 -10.55 -5.39
C THR A 60 11.72 -11.35 -4.58
N ASP A 61 10.74 -10.66 -4.00
CA ASP A 61 9.64 -11.29 -3.29
C ASP A 61 8.29 -10.79 -3.82
N ASN A 62 7.21 -11.53 -3.54
CA ASN A 62 5.85 -11.16 -3.89
C ASN A 62 5.12 -10.37 -2.80
N ASN A 63 5.79 -10.05 -1.69
CA ASN A 63 5.24 -9.24 -0.59
C ASN A 63 5.54 -7.75 -0.83
N ALA A 64 4.85 -7.18 -1.83
CA ALA A 64 5.00 -5.76 -2.11
C ALA A 64 4.45 -4.93 -0.95
N ILE A 65 5.25 -3.98 -0.47
CA ILE A 65 4.82 -3.00 0.52
C ILE A 65 3.88 -2.02 -0.16
N GLY A 66 2.68 -1.86 0.41
CA GLY A 66 1.66 -0.96 -0.10
C GLY A 66 1.98 0.52 0.08
N MET A 67 1.10 1.34 -0.43
CA MET A 67 1.15 2.78 -0.19
C MET A 67 0.94 3.06 1.30
N ARG A 68 1.35 4.25 1.71
CA ARG A 68 1.05 4.73 3.06
C ARG A 68 -0.45 4.87 3.23
N GLU A 69 -0.99 4.30 4.28
CA GLU A 69 -2.39 4.34 4.66
C GLU A 69 -2.52 5.09 5.98
N ILE A 70 -3.56 5.90 6.09
CA ILE A 70 -3.91 6.58 7.34
C ILE A 70 -4.97 5.72 8.02
N ARG A 71 -4.62 5.14 9.17
CA ARG A 71 -5.56 4.40 10.02
C ARG A 71 -6.08 5.32 11.10
N LEU A 72 -7.40 5.50 11.14
CA LEU A 72 -8.07 6.32 12.14
C LEU A 72 -8.45 5.47 13.36
N LYS A 73 -8.16 5.98 14.56
CA LYS A 73 -8.61 5.44 15.84
C LYS A 73 -9.56 6.42 16.48
N LEU A 74 -10.84 6.08 16.59
CA LEU A 74 -11.85 6.99 17.13
C LEU A 74 -11.68 7.18 18.63
N LYS A 75 -11.82 8.44 19.05
CA LYS A 75 -11.87 8.82 20.46
C LYS A 75 -13.30 8.66 21.01
N PRO A 76 -13.46 8.48 22.33
CA PRO A 76 -14.79 8.37 22.96
C PRO A 76 -15.72 9.53 22.58
N LYS A 77 -15.19 10.74 22.40
CA LYS A 77 -15.95 11.93 21.98
C LYS A 77 -16.70 11.73 20.67
N ALA A 78 -16.11 11.01 19.69
CA ALA A 78 -16.76 10.73 18.41
C ALA A 78 -18.04 9.90 18.61
N TYR A 79 -17.97 8.87 19.45
CA TYR A 79 -19.13 8.03 19.76
C TYR A 79 -20.22 8.77 20.50
N PHE A 80 -19.88 9.66 21.44
CA PHE A 80 -20.84 10.52 22.13
C PHE A 80 -21.57 11.48 21.18
N LEU A 81 -20.93 11.90 20.10
CA LEU A 81 -21.52 12.71 19.05
C LEU A 81 -22.29 11.92 17.99
N GLY A 82 -22.45 10.61 18.19
CA GLY A 82 -23.16 9.72 17.28
C GLY A 82 -22.40 9.41 15.99
N LEU A 83 -21.08 9.59 15.98
CA LEU A 83 -20.24 9.27 14.84
C LEU A 83 -19.69 7.85 14.95
N ASP A 84 -19.69 7.17 13.82
CA ASP A 84 -18.99 5.91 13.64
C ASP A 84 -17.75 6.08 12.72
N HIS A 85 -16.99 5.01 12.60
CA HIS A 85 -15.79 4.96 11.77
C HIS A 85 -16.10 5.23 10.30
N ALA A 86 -17.21 4.70 9.78
CA ALA A 86 -17.60 4.86 8.38
C ALA A 86 -17.96 6.31 8.05
N MET A 87 -18.68 6.99 8.96
CA MET A 87 -19.06 8.38 8.79
C MET A 87 -17.85 9.30 8.72
N ILE A 88 -16.87 9.14 9.63
CA ILE A 88 -15.66 9.96 9.64
C ILE A 88 -14.80 9.65 8.42
N SER A 89 -14.54 8.38 8.14
CA SER A 89 -13.73 7.96 6.97
C SER A 89 -14.34 8.41 5.65
N SER A 90 -15.68 8.39 5.52
CA SER A 90 -16.37 8.89 4.34
C SER A 90 -16.17 10.39 4.13
N GLN A 91 -16.28 11.20 5.19
CA GLN A 91 -16.06 12.65 5.11
C GLN A 91 -14.60 12.98 4.78
N VAL A 92 -13.64 12.29 5.39
CA VAL A 92 -12.22 12.42 5.06
C VAL A 92 -11.97 12.07 3.59
N ARG A 93 -12.49 10.94 3.13
CA ARG A 93 -12.35 10.52 1.74
C ARG A 93 -12.96 11.53 0.76
N GLN A 94 -14.15 12.04 1.05
CA GLN A 94 -14.82 13.05 0.20
C GLN A 94 -13.99 14.34 0.11
N GLY A 95 -13.42 14.80 1.22
CA GLY A 95 -12.57 16.00 1.23
C GLY A 95 -11.30 15.83 0.41
N PHE A 96 -10.57 14.76 0.60
CA PHE A 96 -9.23 14.57 0.02
C PHE A 96 -9.25 13.89 -1.36
N TYR A 97 -10.00 12.83 -1.51
CA TYR A 97 -10.12 12.10 -2.78
C TYR A 97 -11.20 12.70 -3.67
N GLY A 98 -12.32 13.08 -3.08
CA GLY A 98 -13.50 13.63 -3.72
C GLY A 98 -14.71 12.72 -3.63
N GLY A 99 -15.87 13.35 -3.74
CA GLY A 99 -17.17 12.69 -3.88
C GLY A 99 -17.81 13.04 -5.22
N GLN A 100 -18.34 12.04 -5.92
CA GLN A 100 -19.15 12.27 -7.11
C GLN A 100 -20.53 12.77 -6.65
N VAL A 101 -20.84 14.01 -6.97
CA VAL A 101 -22.10 14.66 -6.56
C VAL A 101 -23.17 14.58 -7.63
N GLN A 102 -22.77 14.49 -8.89
CA GLN A 102 -23.71 14.44 -10.01
C GLN A 102 -23.14 13.66 -11.19
N ARG A 103 -24.04 13.05 -11.94
CA ARG A 103 -23.77 12.39 -13.21
C ARG A 103 -24.81 12.90 -14.21
N LEU A 104 -24.33 13.44 -15.32
CA LEU A 104 -25.16 14.03 -16.37
C LEU A 104 -24.86 13.34 -17.71
N GLN A 105 -25.90 13.05 -18.47
CA GLN A 105 -25.74 12.62 -19.84
C GLN A 105 -25.83 13.85 -20.76
N SER A 106 -24.79 14.08 -21.58
CA SER A 106 -24.74 15.15 -22.57
C SER A 106 -24.54 14.54 -23.95
N GLY A 107 -25.63 14.30 -24.67
CA GLY A 107 -25.58 13.58 -25.92
C GLY A 107 -25.09 12.13 -25.73
N ARG A 108 -23.92 11.79 -26.31
CA ARG A 108 -23.27 10.48 -26.17
C ARG A 108 -22.28 10.41 -25.02
N ASP A 109 -21.96 11.56 -24.41
CA ASP A 109 -20.94 11.65 -23.35
C ASP A 109 -21.56 11.67 -21.96
N GLU A 110 -20.89 10.99 -21.01
CA GLU A 110 -21.24 11.01 -19.61
C GLU A 110 -20.34 12.01 -18.86
N LEU A 111 -20.95 13.04 -18.29
CA LEU A 111 -20.27 14.04 -17.45
C LEU A 111 -20.42 13.68 -15.98
N ARG A 112 -19.29 13.57 -15.29
CA ARG A 112 -19.25 13.28 -13.85
C ARG A 112 -18.74 14.49 -13.09
N VAL A 113 -19.55 15.03 -12.21
CA VAL A 113 -19.19 16.18 -11.36
C VAL A 113 -18.61 15.64 -10.05
N TRP A 114 -17.37 16.01 -9.76
CA TRP A 114 -16.65 15.64 -8.55
C TRP A 114 -16.36 16.88 -7.71
N VAL A 115 -16.57 16.77 -6.40
CA VAL A 115 -16.25 17.82 -5.42
C VAL A 115 -15.20 17.30 -4.45
N ARG A 116 -14.16 18.09 -4.24
CA ARG A 116 -13.07 17.82 -3.29
C ARG A 116 -12.40 19.11 -2.87
N TYR A 117 -11.58 19.08 -1.83
CA TYR A 117 -10.76 20.22 -1.47
C TYR A 117 -9.82 20.66 -2.60
N PRO A 118 -9.47 21.95 -2.70
CA PRO A 118 -8.48 22.43 -3.65
C PRO A 118 -7.13 21.73 -3.43
N LYS A 119 -6.25 21.79 -4.43
CA LYS A 119 -4.98 21.07 -4.41
C LYS A 119 -4.13 21.44 -3.19
N GLU A 120 -4.06 22.72 -2.89
CA GLU A 120 -3.30 23.30 -1.77
C GLU A 120 -3.83 22.78 -0.41
N GLY A 121 -5.13 22.57 -0.30
CA GLY A 121 -5.80 22.02 0.89
C GLY A 121 -5.67 20.50 1.07
N ARG A 122 -4.94 19.80 0.18
CA ARG A 122 -4.81 18.34 0.21
C ARG A 122 -3.34 17.85 0.19
N MET A 123 -2.37 18.78 0.23
CA MET A 123 -0.97 18.44 -0.01
C MET A 123 -0.16 18.15 1.26
N ASN A 124 -0.68 18.47 2.43
CA ASN A 124 0.06 18.30 3.68
C ASN A 124 -0.81 17.77 4.82
N MET A 125 -0.14 17.21 5.83
CA MET A 125 -0.83 16.64 7.00
C MET A 125 -1.52 17.70 7.87
N GLY A 126 -1.02 18.93 7.91
CA GLY A 126 -1.67 20.00 8.68
C GLY A 126 -3.10 20.31 8.19
N GLN A 127 -3.34 20.19 6.88
CA GLN A 127 -4.69 20.32 6.32
C GLN A 127 -5.59 19.14 6.70
N PHE A 128 -5.02 17.93 6.79
CA PHE A 128 -5.73 16.77 7.29
C PHE A 128 -6.14 16.93 8.76
N GLU A 129 -5.23 17.39 9.60
CA GLU A 129 -5.48 17.63 11.02
C GLU A 129 -6.47 18.77 11.25
N ALA A 130 -6.42 19.83 10.44
CA ALA A 130 -7.32 20.97 10.50
C ALA A 130 -8.71 20.71 9.92
N MET A 131 -8.92 19.53 9.28
CA MET A 131 -10.20 19.17 8.70
C MET A 131 -11.29 19.13 9.76
N LYS A 132 -12.45 19.75 9.46
CA LYS A 132 -13.62 19.72 10.31
C LYS A 132 -14.60 18.65 9.87
N ILE A 133 -14.99 17.81 10.80
CA ILE A 133 -15.99 16.75 10.61
C ILE A 133 -17.36 17.30 11.02
N LYS A 134 -18.34 17.14 10.15
CA LYS A 134 -19.73 17.52 10.40
C LYS A 134 -20.41 16.46 11.26
N THR A 135 -21.10 16.93 12.28
CA THR A 135 -21.94 16.13 13.17
C THR A 135 -23.32 16.76 13.27
N PRO A 136 -24.34 16.07 13.81
CA PRO A 136 -25.65 16.68 14.08
C PRO A 136 -25.58 17.88 15.03
N GLN A 137 -24.58 17.93 15.92
CA GLN A 137 -24.40 18.98 16.93
C GLN A 137 -23.48 20.12 16.47
N GLY A 138 -22.84 20.00 15.29
CA GLY A 138 -21.94 21.05 14.79
C GLY A 138 -20.73 20.48 14.05
N GLN A 139 -19.68 21.28 13.96
CA GLN A 139 -18.42 20.87 13.29
C GLN A 139 -17.30 20.81 14.31
N TYR A 140 -16.55 19.70 14.30
CA TYR A 140 -15.43 19.47 15.21
C TYR A 140 -14.16 19.15 14.41
N PRO A 141 -12.98 19.62 14.84
CA PRO A 141 -11.71 19.21 14.23
C PRO A 141 -11.55 17.69 14.26
N LEU A 142 -10.96 17.11 13.21
CA LEU A 142 -10.72 15.68 13.14
C LEU A 142 -9.88 15.18 14.34
N THR A 143 -8.89 15.97 14.76
CA THR A 143 -8.00 15.66 15.88
C THR A 143 -8.69 15.55 17.23
N GLU A 144 -9.87 16.15 17.40
CA GLU A 144 -10.68 15.97 18.59
C GLU A 144 -11.49 14.66 18.58
N LEU A 145 -11.73 14.10 17.41
CA LEU A 145 -12.60 12.94 17.19
C LEU A 145 -11.84 11.64 16.97
N ALA A 146 -10.63 11.74 16.43
CA ALA A 146 -9.80 10.58 16.11
C ALA A 146 -8.31 10.89 16.26
N ASP A 147 -7.55 9.89 16.66
CA ASP A 147 -6.12 9.80 16.46
C ASP A 147 -5.86 9.09 15.13
N TYR A 148 -4.67 9.25 14.58
CA TYR A 148 -4.30 8.56 13.35
C TYR A 148 -2.88 7.99 13.42
N GLU A 149 -2.69 6.90 12.72
CA GLU A 149 -1.39 6.26 12.52
C GLU A 149 -1.14 6.13 11.02
N ILE A 150 0.11 6.33 10.61
CA ILE A 150 0.51 6.13 9.21
C ILE A 150 1.23 4.79 9.14
N GLU A 151 0.61 3.85 8.44
CA GLU A 151 1.13 2.51 8.25
C GLU A 151 1.32 2.20 6.76
N ARG A 152 2.06 1.14 6.47
CA ARG A 152 2.11 0.53 5.15
C ARG A 152 1.59 -0.90 5.26
N GLY A 153 0.44 -1.14 4.69
CA GLY A 153 -0.14 -2.48 4.63
C GLY A 153 0.39 -3.29 3.44
N PRO A 154 0.18 -4.60 3.44
CA PRO A 154 0.47 -5.42 2.27
C PRO A 154 -0.51 -5.09 1.13
N VAL A 155 0.01 -5.00 -0.11
CA VAL A 155 -0.85 -4.78 -1.30
C VAL A 155 -1.80 -5.95 -1.52
N SER A 156 -1.31 -7.16 -1.29
CA SER A 156 -2.10 -8.39 -1.41
C SER A 156 -1.57 -9.45 -0.46
N ILE A 157 -2.46 -10.27 0.07
CA ILE A 157 -2.10 -11.44 0.88
C ILE A 157 -2.38 -12.68 0.04
N LYS A 158 -1.32 -13.34 -0.43
CA LYS A 158 -1.46 -14.63 -1.09
C LYS A 158 -1.62 -15.74 -0.06
N ARG A 159 -2.38 -16.76 -0.44
CA ARG A 159 -2.58 -17.94 0.41
C ARG A 159 -2.39 -19.22 -0.38
N TYR A 160 -1.73 -20.17 0.24
CA TYR A 160 -1.56 -21.52 -0.28
C TYR A 160 -1.91 -22.51 0.84
N ASN A 161 -2.80 -23.45 0.57
CA ASN A 161 -3.32 -24.41 1.55
C ASN A 161 -3.75 -23.76 2.88
N LEU A 162 -4.57 -22.69 2.81
CA LEU A 162 -5.08 -21.92 3.95
C LEU A 162 -4.04 -21.12 4.73
N SER A 163 -2.76 -21.29 4.47
CA SER A 163 -1.66 -20.50 5.05
C SER A 163 -1.36 -19.28 4.19
N LYS A 164 -0.88 -18.20 4.80
CA LYS A 164 -0.35 -17.05 4.08
C LYS A 164 0.98 -17.46 3.42
N GLU A 165 1.23 -16.96 2.22
CA GLU A 165 2.41 -17.27 1.42
C GLU A 165 3.20 -16.01 1.11
N ILE A 166 4.51 -16.03 1.41
CA ILE A 166 5.50 -15.15 0.80
C ILE A 166 6.41 -16.00 -0.07
N ARG A 167 6.52 -15.63 -1.35
CA ARG A 167 7.41 -16.31 -2.28
C ARG A 167 8.62 -15.43 -2.55
N VAL A 168 9.81 -15.98 -2.31
CA VAL A 168 11.08 -15.36 -2.62
C VAL A 168 11.64 -16.05 -3.85
N GLU A 169 12.03 -15.25 -4.83
CA GLU A 169 12.56 -15.71 -6.11
C GLU A 169 13.94 -15.11 -6.36
N GLY A 170 14.83 -15.89 -6.89
CA GLY A 170 16.17 -15.46 -7.28
C GLY A 170 16.53 -15.93 -8.69
N ASP A 171 17.43 -15.22 -9.33
CA ASP A 171 18.01 -15.59 -10.61
C ASP A 171 19.47 -16.00 -10.44
N LEU A 172 20.00 -16.80 -11.35
CA LEU A 172 21.42 -17.14 -11.38
C LEU A 172 22.13 -16.18 -12.33
N GLU A 173 23.27 -15.62 -11.89
CA GLU A 173 24.07 -14.70 -12.72
C GLU A 173 24.70 -15.43 -13.90
N ASP A 174 25.07 -16.70 -13.70
CA ASP A 174 25.51 -17.61 -14.77
C ASP A 174 24.76 -18.95 -14.68
N PRO A 175 23.75 -19.18 -15.54
CA PRO A 175 22.97 -20.42 -15.52
C PRO A 175 23.75 -21.68 -16.00
N PHE A 176 25.01 -21.49 -16.40
CA PHE A 176 25.87 -22.56 -16.91
C PHE A 176 27.20 -22.70 -16.13
N ALA A 177 27.35 -22.00 -14.98
CA ALA A 177 28.52 -22.08 -14.12
C ALA A 177 28.51 -23.32 -13.24
#